data_c6f5a1319045fd182bb3f02ea52ce23b
#
_entry.id   c6f5a1319045fd182bb3f02ea52ce23b
#
_cell.length_a   1.000
_cell.length_b   1.000
_cell.length_c   1.000
_cell.angle_alpha   90.00
_cell.angle_beta   90.00
_cell.angle_gamma   90.00
#
_symmetry.space_group_name_H-M   'P 1'
#
loop_
_entity.id
_entity.type
_entity.pdbx_description
1 polymer ?
#
loop_
_entity_poly.entity_id
_entity_poly.type
_entity_poly.pdbx_seq_one_letter_code
_entity_poly.pdbx_strand_id
1 'polypeptide(L)'
;AGKTLIPAGNFAVNNDIHDISQWIRTYQPAVKISGLGNYIAHNRIHEGPGAGILLNGNEHIIEYNEMFNLALETGDVGGFYMGRDWTERGNIIRYNYFHDLNGPGAHDVNAVYLDDWASGTTVKGNIFSNCARGIMIGGGRDNIVDNNIFTNCNLAIHVDSRGLGWAAYYFNGTDNTLFERMDAMNYKQPPCSEKYPSLLSLYADEP
;
A
#
# COMPACT_ATOMS: atom_id res chain seq x y z
N ALA A 1 7.66 8.32 -8.60
CA ALA A 1 9.03 7.87 -8.35
C ALA A 1 10.02 8.44 -9.37
N GLY A 2 11.29 8.50 -9.00
CA GLY A 2 12.30 9.10 -9.86
C GLY A 2 12.67 8.22 -11.05
N LYS A 3 12.79 8.80 -12.22
CA LYS A 3 13.23 8.10 -13.44
C LYS A 3 14.63 7.46 -13.34
N THR A 4 15.42 7.87 -12.36
CA THR A 4 16.78 7.38 -12.13
C THR A 4 16.86 6.23 -11.13
N LEU A 5 15.79 5.93 -10.40
CA LEU A 5 15.72 4.92 -9.32
C LEU A 5 16.86 5.03 -8.29
N ILE A 6 17.27 6.26 -7.96
CA ILE A 6 18.29 6.53 -6.93
C ILE A 6 17.60 6.68 -5.57
N PRO A 7 17.92 5.83 -4.57
CA PRO A 7 17.30 5.93 -3.25
C PRO A 7 17.58 7.25 -2.54
N ALA A 8 16.56 7.82 -1.92
CA ALA A 8 16.69 9.03 -1.10
C ALA A 8 17.36 8.74 0.26
N GLY A 9 17.20 7.52 0.78
CA GLY A 9 17.84 7.07 2.00
C GLY A 9 17.34 7.75 3.28
N ASN A 10 16.15 8.34 3.26
CA ASN A 10 15.57 8.88 4.50
C ASN A 10 14.99 7.75 5.35
N PHE A 11 14.98 7.95 6.65
CA PHE A 11 14.41 6.98 7.59
C PHE A 11 13.65 7.65 8.73
N ALA A 12 12.61 6.96 9.22
CA ALA A 12 11.92 7.26 10.46
C ALA A 12 11.93 5.99 11.32
N VAL A 13 12.62 6.02 12.45
CA VAL A 13 12.92 4.84 13.25
C VAL A 13 12.79 5.12 14.74
N ASN A 14 12.22 4.15 15.48
CA ASN A 14 12.06 4.21 16.93
C ASN A 14 11.21 5.38 17.44
N ASN A 15 10.12 5.69 16.75
CA ASN A 15 9.19 6.73 17.20
C ASN A 15 7.92 6.11 17.78
N ASP A 16 7.30 6.81 18.71
CA ASP A 16 5.93 6.61 19.16
C ASP A 16 5.07 7.74 18.58
N ILE A 17 4.14 7.38 17.66
CA ILE A 17 3.38 8.35 16.85
C ILE A 17 1.90 8.08 17.10
N HIS A 18 1.24 8.97 17.80
CA HIS A 18 -0.14 8.76 18.23
C HIS A 18 -0.94 10.06 18.30
N ASP A 19 -2.26 9.96 18.51
CA ASP A 19 -3.17 11.09 18.59
C ASP A 19 -3.07 12.03 17.38
N ILE A 20 -2.92 11.42 16.20
CA ILE A 20 -2.69 12.12 14.93
C ILE A 20 -3.98 12.66 14.32
N SER A 21 -3.84 13.55 13.34
CA SER A 21 -4.94 14.01 12.46
C SER A 21 -6.12 14.62 13.21
N GLN A 22 -5.84 15.38 14.26
CA GLN A 22 -6.85 15.94 15.17
C GLN A 22 -7.79 16.94 14.48
N TRP A 23 -7.33 17.63 13.44
CA TRP A 23 -8.09 18.67 12.72
C TRP A 23 -8.68 18.16 11.41
N ILE A 24 -7.88 17.45 10.61
CA ILE A 24 -8.32 16.86 9.34
C ILE A 24 -8.27 15.36 9.52
N ARG A 25 -9.43 14.71 9.55
CA ARG A 25 -9.58 13.30 9.93
C ARG A 25 -9.30 12.31 8.80
N THR A 26 -9.35 12.77 7.55
CA THR A 26 -9.20 11.90 6.36
C THR A 26 -7.96 12.29 5.55
N TYR A 27 -7.32 11.32 4.91
CA TYR A 27 -6.13 11.49 4.06
C TYR A 27 -4.93 12.18 4.72
N GLN A 28 -4.89 12.19 6.05
CA GLN A 28 -3.76 12.67 6.84
C GLN A 28 -3.21 11.50 7.66
N PRO A 29 -2.25 10.74 7.12
CA PRO A 29 -1.65 9.61 7.84
C PRO A 29 -0.66 10.07 8.90
N ALA A 30 -0.30 9.14 9.82
CA ALA A 30 0.81 9.37 10.74
C ALA A 30 2.13 9.58 10.00
N VAL A 31 2.37 8.77 8.98
CA VAL A 31 3.57 8.85 8.14
C VAL A 31 3.15 8.90 6.68
N LYS A 32 3.57 9.95 5.97
CA LYS A 32 3.39 10.07 4.52
C LYS A 32 4.74 9.94 3.84
N ILE A 33 4.84 8.93 2.96
CA ILE A 33 6.09 8.60 2.26
C ILE A 33 5.89 8.83 0.77
N SER A 34 6.91 9.40 0.11
CA SER A 34 6.96 9.47 -1.35
C SER A 34 8.40 9.41 -1.85
N GLY A 35 8.57 9.12 -3.15
CA GLY A 35 9.88 9.07 -3.78
C GLY A 35 10.44 7.67 -3.86
N LEU A 36 11.67 7.45 -3.41
CA LEU A 36 12.36 6.18 -3.60
C LEU A 36 13.25 5.81 -2.43
N GLY A 37 13.17 4.53 -2.00
CA GLY A 37 14.14 3.94 -1.09
C GLY A 37 14.19 4.56 0.31
N ASN A 38 13.04 4.90 0.90
CA ASN A 38 12.95 5.33 2.29
C ASN A 38 12.69 4.14 3.22
N TYR A 39 13.03 4.29 4.49
CA TYR A 39 12.98 3.24 5.50
C TYR A 39 12.17 3.67 6.73
N ILE A 40 11.14 2.90 7.05
CA ILE A 40 10.24 3.15 8.19
C ILE A 40 10.23 1.92 9.08
N ALA A 41 10.83 2.01 10.26
CA ALA A 41 11.00 0.84 11.09
C ALA A 41 10.96 1.11 12.60
N HIS A 42 10.59 0.06 13.35
CA HIS A 42 10.58 0.08 14.82
C HIS A 42 9.72 1.19 15.41
N ASN A 43 8.68 1.65 14.70
CA ASN A 43 7.78 2.66 15.20
C ASN A 43 6.51 2.00 15.79
N ARG A 44 5.93 2.65 16.80
CA ARG A 44 4.56 2.43 17.22
C ARG A 44 3.69 3.52 16.60
N ILE A 45 2.63 3.14 15.88
CA ILE A 45 1.73 4.06 15.20
C ILE A 45 0.31 3.71 15.59
N HIS A 46 -0.35 4.61 16.32
CA HIS A 46 -1.64 4.27 16.91
C HIS A 46 -2.51 5.50 17.23
N GLU A 47 -3.73 5.23 17.69
CA GLU A 47 -4.74 6.24 18.09
C GLU A 47 -4.94 7.28 16.98
N GLY A 48 -5.35 6.81 15.80
CA GLY A 48 -5.59 7.67 14.65
C GLY A 48 -6.95 7.46 13.99
N PRO A 49 -7.61 8.53 13.50
CA PRO A 49 -8.93 8.44 12.87
C PRO A 49 -8.89 7.78 11.48
N GLY A 50 -7.73 7.78 10.84
CA GLY A 50 -7.50 7.29 9.47
C GLY A 50 -6.27 6.42 9.35
N ALA A 51 -5.55 6.54 8.22
CA ALA A 51 -4.40 5.71 7.90
C ALA A 51 -3.19 5.93 8.81
N GLY A 52 -2.44 4.87 9.07
CA GLY A 52 -1.14 4.96 9.73
C GLY A 52 -0.05 5.40 8.75
N ILE A 53 0.15 4.66 7.67
CA ILE A 53 1.14 4.97 6.63
C ILE A 53 0.44 5.11 5.28
N LEU A 54 0.71 6.20 4.57
CA LEU A 54 0.34 6.41 3.18
C LEU A 54 1.61 6.48 2.34
N LEU A 55 1.71 5.59 1.34
CA LEU A 55 2.90 5.43 0.53
C LEU A 55 2.63 5.75 -0.93
N ASN A 56 3.56 6.51 -1.53
CA ASN A 56 3.73 6.64 -2.97
C ASN A 56 5.20 6.45 -3.34
N GLY A 57 5.48 5.73 -4.42
CA GLY A 57 6.82 5.54 -4.94
C GLY A 57 7.35 4.12 -4.79
N ASN A 58 8.67 3.98 -4.84
CA ASN A 58 9.31 2.70 -5.08
C ASN A 58 10.37 2.35 -4.03
N GLU A 59 10.61 1.04 -3.87
CA GLU A 59 11.74 0.49 -3.09
C GLU A 59 11.75 0.93 -1.62
N HIS A 60 10.60 1.25 -1.06
CA HIS A 60 10.47 1.56 0.36
C HIS A 60 10.45 0.28 1.19
N ILE A 61 11.03 0.33 2.38
CA ILE A 61 11.01 -0.76 3.34
C ILE A 61 10.27 -0.30 4.59
N ILE A 62 9.23 -1.04 4.94
CA ILE A 62 8.40 -0.83 6.13
C ILE A 62 8.48 -2.10 6.97
N GLU A 63 9.22 -2.06 8.09
CA GLU A 63 9.44 -3.26 8.88
C GLU A 63 9.51 -3.02 10.40
N TYR A 64 9.19 -4.07 11.15
CA TYR A 64 9.23 -4.07 12.61
C TYR A 64 8.43 -2.95 13.28
N ASN A 65 7.37 -2.45 12.61
CA ASN A 65 6.47 -1.48 13.21
C ASN A 65 5.28 -2.19 13.88
N GLU A 66 4.77 -1.58 14.93
CA GLU A 66 3.50 -1.93 15.54
C GLU A 66 2.45 -0.89 15.13
N MET A 67 1.33 -1.33 14.51
CA MET A 67 0.27 -0.46 14.02
C MET A 67 -1.07 -0.94 14.56
N PHE A 68 -1.75 -0.11 15.34
CA PHE A 68 -3.01 -0.50 16.00
C PHE A 68 -3.90 0.71 16.32
N ASN A 69 -5.17 0.46 16.59
CA ASN A 69 -6.14 1.52 16.88
C ASN A 69 -6.07 2.67 15.86
N LEU A 70 -6.01 2.30 14.57
CA LEU A 70 -6.07 3.23 13.45
C LEU A 70 -7.40 3.04 12.70
N ALA A 71 -7.73 3.96 11.81
CA ALA A 71 -9.00 3.99 11.12
C ALA A 71 -10.21 4.04 12.07
N LEU A 72 -10.08 4.72 13.20
CA LEU A 72 -11.12 4.75 14.23
C LEU A 72 -12.39 5.47 13.79
N GLU A 73 -12.31 6.35 12.80
CA GLU A 73 -13.43 7.20 12.37
C GLU A 73 -13.70 7.12 10.87
N THR A 74 -12.82 6.47 10.09
CA THR A 74 -12.92 6.42 8.62
C THR A 74 -12.95 4.99 8.12
N GLY A 75 -13.74 4.73 7.08
CA GLY A 75 -13.69 3.52 6.25
C GLY A 75 -12.89 3.74 4.96
N ASP A 76 -12.82 2.73 4.10
CA ASP A 76 -12.06 2.74 2.84
C ASP A 76 -10.60 3.19 3.05
N VAL A 77 -9.96 2.59 4.03
CA VAL A 77 -8.65 3.01 4.54
C VAL A 77 -7.85 1.81 5.02
N GLY A 78 -6.54 1.99 5.16
CA GLY A 78 -5.65 0.96 5.72
C GLY A 78 -4.77 1.49 6.84
N GLY A 79 -4.34 0.61 7.74
CA GLY A 79 -3.19 0.89 8.58
C GLY A 79 -1.99 1.28 7.73
N PHE A 80 -1.74 0.52 6.68
CA PHE A 80 -0.90 0.87 5.54
C PHE A 80 -1.75 1.02 4.28
N TYR A 81 -1.54 2.08 3.48
CA TYR A 81 -2.26 2.34 2.24
C TYR A 81 -1.33 2.78 1.11
N MET A 82 -1.54 2.21 -0.09
CA MET A 82 -1.01 2.71 -1.36
C MET A 82 -1.97 2.37 -2.50
N GLY A 83 -1.88 3.10 -3.62
CA GLY A 83 -2.75 2.79 -4.76
C GLY A 83 -2.62 3.70 -5.97
N ARG A 84 -3.28 3.26 -7.06
CA ARG A 84 -3.48 3.98 -8.32
C ARG A 84 -2.24 4.16 -9.17
N ASP A 85 -1.22 3.28 -9.00
CA ASP A 85 -0.03 3.38 -9.85
C ASP A 85 0.63 2.01 -10.04
N TRP A 86 0.74 1.55 -11.27
CA TRP A 86 1.44 0.31 -11.63
C TRP A 86 2.95 0.40 -11.45
N THR A 87 3.50 1.61 -11.47
CA THR A 87 4.94 1.85 -11.46
C THR A 87 5.53 1.94 -10.06
N GLU A 88 4.70 2.01 -9.03
CA GLU A 88 5.11 2.08 -7.63
C GLU A 88 5.44 0.69 -7.08
N ARG A 89 6.59 0.14 -7.48
CA ARG A 89 7.02 -1.23 -7.25
C ARG A 89 8.22 -1.37 -6.32
N GLY A 90 8.50 -2.60 -5.92
CA GLY A 90 9.66 -2.92 -5.09
C GLY A 90 9.48 -2.57 -3.61
N ASN A 91 8.29 -2.16 -3.20
CA ASN A 91 7.98 -1.87 -1.82
C ASN A 91 7.86 -3.15 -0.99
N ILE A 92 8.42 -3.14 0.21
CA ILE A 92 8.44 -4.30 1.11
C ILE A 92 7.82 -3.92 2.45
N ILE A 93 6.76 -4.63 2.82
CA ILE A 93 6.08 -4.52 4.11
C ILE A 93 6.34 -5.83 4.84
N ARG A 94 7.22 -5.83 5.85
CA ARG A 94 7.61 -7.08 6.50
C ARG A 94 7.81 -6.96 8.00
N TYR A 95 7.56 -8.08 8.70
CA TYR A 95 7.84 -8.22 10.13
C TYR A 95 7.16 -7.17 11.00
N ASN A 96 6.02 -6.61 10.53
CA ASN A 96 5.22 -5.68 11.29
C ASN A 96 4.14 -6.43 12.08
N TYR A 97 3.67 -5.80 13.13
CA TYR A 97 2.52 -6.22 13.88
C TYR A 97 1.36 -5.25 13.67
N PHE A 98 0.32 -5.72 12.99
CA PHE A 98 -0.94 -5.01 12.78
C PHE A 98 -1.99 -5.61 13.68
N HIS A 99 -2.63 -4.79 14.54
CA HIS A 99 -3.69 -5.32 15.38
C HIS A 99 -4.75 -4.27 15.74
N ASP A 100 -5.91 -4.75 16.14
CA ASP A 100 -7.03 -3.90 16.57
C ASP A 100 -7.41 -2.84 15.52
N LEU A 101 -7.51 -3.28 14.25
CA LEU A 101 -7.85 -2.46 13.10
C LEU A 101 -9.24 -2.83 12.58
N ASN A 102 -10.27 -2.39 13.28
CA ASN A 102 -11.65 -2.74 12.97
C ASN A 102 -12.49 -1.56 12.45
N GLY A 103 -12.19 -0.33 12.89
CA GLY A 103 -12.86 0.89 12.46
C GLY A 103 -14.38 0.91 12.58
N PRO A 104 -15.03 1.98 12.09
CA PRO A 104 -16.47 2.05 12.06
C PRO A 104 -17.04 1.11 10.99
N GLY A 105 -17.93 0.18 11.40
CA GLY A 105 -18.61 -0.72 10.49
C GLY A 105 -17.87 -1.99 10.10
N ALA A 106 -16.63 -2.19 10.50
CA ALA A 106 -15.83 -3.43 10.36
C ALA A 106 -15.72 -4.01 8.93
N HIS A 107 -15.96 -3.23 7.87
CA HIS A 107 -16.00 -3.75 6.50
C HIS A 107 -14.91 -3.18 5.59
N ASP A 108 -14.65 -1.88 5.69
CA ASP A 108 -13.78 -1.18 4.74
C ASP A 108 -12.46 -0.72 5.37
N VAL A 109 -12.07 -1.34 6.48
CA VAL A 109 -10.78 -1.12 7.12
C VAL A 109 -9.87 -2.31 6.86
N ASN A 110 -8.67 -2.01 6.40
CA ASN A 110 -7.66 -3.00 6.07
C ASN A 110 -6.41 -2.77 6.92
N ALA A 111 -5.72 -3.81 7.31
CA ALA A 111 -4.42 -3.62 7.93
C ALA A 111 -3.39 -3.20 6.88
N VAL A 112 -3.34 -3.90 5.75
CA VAL A 112 -2.60 -3.50 4.55
C VAL A 112 -3.57 -3.35 3.38
N TYR A 113 -3.63 -2.16 2.79
CA TYR A 113 -4.48 -1.86 1.66
C TYR A 113 -3.64 -1.51 0.41
N LEU A 114 -3.53 -2.47 -0.49
CA LEU A 114 -2.99 -2.30 -1.83
C LEU A 114 -4.16 -1.98 -2.74
N ASP A 115 -4.55 -0.70 -2.77
CA ASP A 115 -5.74 -0.21 -3.45
C ASP A 115 -5.48 0.06 -4.93
N ASP A 116 -6.54 0.18 -5.71
CA ASP A 116 -6.58 0.57 -7.12
C ASP A 116 -5.27 0.31 -7.89
N TRP A 117 -5.06 -0.96 -8.24
CA TRP A 117 -3.91 -1.42 -9.05
C TRP A 117 -2.53 -1.21 -8.43
N ALA A 118 -2.42 -0.99 -7.12
CA ALA A 118 -1.12 -1.07 -6.43
C ALA A 118 -0.43 -2.40 -6.76
N SER A 119 0.79 -2.33 -7.25
CA SER A 119 1.46 -3.48 -7.88
C SER A 119 2.89 -3.66 -7.41
N GLY A 120 3.42 -4.88 -7.55
CA GLY A 120 4.81 -5.18 -7.28
C GLY A 120 5.25 -4.96 -5.84
N THR A 121 4.33 -5.11 -4.89
CA THR A 121 4.58 -4.95 -3.45
C THR A 121 4.67 -6.31 -2.77
N THR A 122 5.65 -6.48 -1.89
CA THR A 122 5.81 -7.70 -1.09
C THR A 122 5.35 -7.47 0.34
N VAL A 123 4.37 -8.27 0.79
CA VAL A 123 3.87 -8.29 2.17
C VAL A 123 4.24 -9.62 2.79
N LYS A 124 5.25 -9.66 3.68
CA LYS A 124 5.76 -10.92 4.20
C LYS A 124 6.13 -10.90 5.68
N GLY A 125 5.92 -12.04 6.35
CA GLY A 125 6.37 -12.24 7.73
C GLY A 125 5.68 -11.34 8.74
N ASN A 126 4.54 -10.73 8.40
CA ASN A 126 3.79 -9.87 9.31
C ASN A 126 2.82 -10.70 10.17
N ILE A 127 2.42 -10.12 11.28
CA ILE A 127 1.35 -10.64 12.13
C ILE A 127 0.16 -9.68 12.02
N PHE A 128 -1.00 -10.24 11.74
CA PHE A 128 -2.30 -9.56 11.70
C PHE A 128 -3.20 -10.17 12.77
N SER A 129 -3.64 -9.38 13.73
CA SER A 129 -4.46 -9.84 14.84
C SER A 129 -5.65 -8.92 15.10
N ASN A 130 -6.84 -9.48 15.20
CA ASN A 130 -8.06 -8.71 15.47
C ASN A 130 -8.24 -7.53 14.46
N CYS A 131 -8.20 -7.85 13.16
CA CYS A 131 -8.39 -6.89 12.08
C CYS A 131 -9.70 -7.18 11.32
N ALA A 132 -10.41 -6.15 10.87
CA ALA A 132 -11.56 -6.32 10.01
C ALA A 132 -11.15 -7.02 8.71
N ARG A 133 -10.05 -6.56 8.08
CA ARG A 133 -9.42 -7.25 6.97
C ARG A 133 -7.90 -7.15 7.10
N GLY A 134 -7.20 -8.28 6.96
CA GLY A 134 -5.73 -8.31 7.02
C GLY A 134 -5.12 -7.61 5.81
N ILE A 135 -5.29 -8.18 4.62
CA ILE A 135 -4.73 -7.64 3.38
C ILE A 135 -5.83 -7.51 2.33
N MET A 136 -5.89 -6.35 1.66
CA MET A 136 -6.70 -6.11 0.46
C MET A 136 -5.80 -5.84 -0.72
N ILE A 137 -6.03 -6.56 -1.84
CA ILE A 137 -5.39 -6.34 -3.14
C ILE A 137 -6.49 -5.96 -4.14
N GLY A 138 -6.53 -4.70 -4.50
CA GLY A 138 -7.53 -4.12 -5.39
C GLY A 138 -7.09 -4.11 -6.85
N GLY A 139 -7.15 -5.25 -7.54
CA GLY A 139 -6.89 -5.36 -8.97
C GLY A 139 -5.44 -5.20 -9.40
N GLY A 140 -4.47 -5.10 -8.47
CA GLY A 140 -3.04 -4.95 -8.79
C GLY A 140 -2.38 -6.25 -9.26
N ARG A 141 -1.16 -6.13 -9.79
CA ARG A 141 -0.38 -7.26 -10.34
C ARG A 141 0.96 -7.40 -9.63
N ASP A 142 1.53 -8.60 -9.70
CA ASP A 142 2.87 -8.91 -9.18
C ASP A 142 3.02 -8.66 -7.67
N ASN A 143 1.92 -8.60 -6.92
CA ASN A 143 1.97 -8.51 -5.47
C ASN A 143 2.25 -9.88 -4.86
N ILE A 144 3.08 -9.90 -3.83
CA ILE A 144 3.47 -11.13 -3.13
C ILE A 144 2.98 -11.05 -1.69
N VAL A 145 2.18 -12.03 -1.28
CA VAL A 145 1.76 -12.21 0.12
C VAL A 145 2.36 -13.54 0.59
N ASP A 146 3.34 -13.48 1.49
CA ASP A 146 4.14 -14.64 1.86
C ASP A 146 4.40 -14.71 3.36
N ASN A 147 4.25 -15.90 3.94
CA ASN A 147 4.65 -16.21 5.31
C ASN A 147 4.10 -15.25 6.39
N ASN A 148 2.86 -14.80 6.25
CA ASN A 148 2.18 -13.98 7.24
C ASN A 148 1.31 -14.83 8.18
N ILE A 149 1.07 -14.33 9.39
CA ILE A 149 0.18 -14.93 10.38
C ILE A 149 -1.08 -14.07 10.49
N PHE A 150 -2.24 -14.68 10.34
CA PHE A 150 -3.54 -14.04 10.53
C PHE A 150 -4.27 -14.75 11.68
N THR A 151 -4.67 -13.97 12.67
CA THR A 151 -5.43 -14.49 13.80
C THR A 151 -6.59 -13.54 14.13
N ASN A 152 -7.76 -14.09 14.36
CA ASN A 152 -8.95 -13.32 14.71
C ASN A 152 -9.26 -12.17 13.72
N CYS A 153 -8.99 -12.37 12.43
CA CYS A 153 -9.37 -11.44 11.36
C CYS A 153 -10.70 -11.89 10.74
N ASN A 154 -11.62 -10.96 10.45
CA ASN A 154 -12.87 -11.31 9.78
C ASN A 154 -12.58 -11.82 8.36
N LEU A 155 -11.59 -11.22 7.68
CA LEU A 155 -11.11 -11.66 6.38
C LEU A 155 -9.58 -11.53 6.33
N ALA A 156 -8.88 -12.64 6.12
CA ALA A 156 -7.42 -12.62 6.12
C ALA A 156 -6.85 -11.92 4.87
N ILE A 157 -7.25 -12.36 3.69
CA ILE A 157 -6.78 -11.83 2.41
C ILE A 157 -7.98 -11.67 1.47
N HIS A 158 -8.11 -10.52 0.85
CA HIS A 158 -9.09 -10.23 -0.19
C HIS A 158 -8.37 -9.79 -1.46
N VAL A 159 -8.68 -10.44 -2.57
CA VAL A 159 -8.23 -10.06 -3.92
C VAL A 159 -9.47 -9.85 -4.75
N ASP A 160 -9.60 -8.72 -5.41
CA ASP A 160 -10.72 -8.44 -6.29
C ASP A 160 -10.31 -8.25 -7.76
N SER A 161 -11.27 -8.41 -8.65
CA SER A 161 -11.12 -8.24 -10.09
C SER A 161 -11.81 -6.96 -10.57
N ARG A 162 -11.60 -5.84 -9.86
CA ARG A 162 -12.33 -4.58 -10.11
C ARG A 162 -12.24 -4.08 -11.54
N GLY A 163 -11.14 -4.36 -12.24
CA GLY A 163 -10.98 -4.03 -13.66
C GLY A 163 -11.97 -4.73 -14.60
N LEU A 164 -12.45 -5.92 -14.23
CA LEU A 164 -13.51 -6.64 -14.94
C LEU A 164 -14.93 -6.23 -14.46
N GLY A 165 -15.01 -5.36 -13.48
CA GLY A 165 -16.25 -4.93 -12.84
C GLY A 165 -16.42 -3.41 -12.84
N TRP A 166 -16.67 -2.86 -11.66
CA TRP A 166 -17.02 -1.45 -11.46
C TRP A 166 -15.97 -0.46 -11.95
N ALA A 167 -14.71 -0.87 -12.03
CA ALA A 167 -13.58 -0.03 -12.43
C ALA A 167 -13.08 -0.33 -13.85
N ALA A 168 -13.87 -0.97 -14.70
CA ALA A 168 -13.53 -1.24 -16.10
C ALA A 168 -13.22 0.03 -16.92
N TYR A 169 -13.65 1.20 -16.44
CA TYR A 169 -13.38 2.47 -17.11
C TYR A 169 -11.90 2.85 -17.21
N TYR A 170 -11.04 2.29 -16.39
CA TYR A 170 -9.58 2.43 -16.51
C TYR A 170 -8.99 1.69 -17.72
N PHE A 171 -9.74 0.75 -18.32
CA PHE A 171 -9.26 -0.10 -19.41
C PHE A 171 -10.03 0.08 -20.73
N ASN A 172 -11.12 0.84 -20.71
CA ASN A 172 -11.95 1.09 -21.90
C ASN A 172 -11.69 2.44 -22.56
N GLY A 173 -10.65 3.16 -22.15
CA GLY A 173 -10.30 4.47 -22.69
C GLY A 173 -11.03 5.66 -22.04
N THR A 174 -11.85 5.44 -21.02
CA THR A 174 -12.53 6.52 -20.30
C THR A 174 -11.58 7.25 -19.34
N ASP A 175 -10.72 6.50 -18.67
CA ASP A 175 -9.67 7.04 -17.79
C ASP A 175 -8.33 6.40 -18.15
N ASN A 176 -7.35 7.19 -18.53
CA ASN A 176 -6.03 6.74 -18.94
C ASN A 176 -4.95 6.96 -17.86
N THR A 177 -5.34 7.33 -16.66
CA THR A 177 -4.41 7.72 -15.58
C THR A 177 -3.31 6.67 -15.32
N LEU A 178 -3.63 5.39 -15.34
CA LEU A 178 -2.65 4.32 -15.11
C LEU A 178 -1.59 4.27 -16.24
N PHE A 179 -2.02 4.39 -17.48
CA PHE A 179 -1.15 4.37 -18.66
C PHE A 179 -0.31 5.64 -18.73
N GLU A 180 -0.89 6.81 -18.46
CA GLU A 180 -0.17 8.10 -18.41
C GLU A 180 0.92 8.10 -17.33
N ARG A 181 0.67 7.56 -16.15
CA ARG A 181 1.66 7.40 -15.09
C ARG A 181 2.80 6.47 -15.51
N MET A 182 2.46 5.38 -16.17
CA MET A 182 3.44 4.43 -16.68
C MET A 182 4.34 5.07 -17.76
N ASP A 183 3.76 5.79 -18.71
CA ASP A 183 4.51 6.53 -19.73
C ASP A 183 5.39 7.64 -19.12
N ALA A 184 4.88 8.35 -18.12
CA ALA A 184 5.62 9.38 -17.40
C ALA A 184 6.89 8.83 -16.70
N MET A 185 6.90 7.55 -16.32
CA MET A 185 8.06 6.87 -15.74
C MET A 185 9.12 6.47 -16.76
N ASN A 186 8.85 6.59 -18.07
CA ASN A 186 9.73 6.10 -19.13
C ASN A 186 10.07 4.60 -18.96
N TYR A 187 9.07 3.80 -18.61
CA TYR A 187 9.22 2.41 -18.14
C TYR A 187 9.91 1.50 -19.17
N LYS A 188 9.89 1.83 -20.47
CA LYS A 188 10.53 1.08 -21.55
C LYS A 188 12.06 1.25 -21.63
N GLN A 189 12.63 2.15 -20.84
CA GLN A 189 14.05 2.44 -20.83
C GLN A 189 14.70 2.15 -19.47
N PRO A 190 16.00 1.86 -19.43
CA PRO A 190 16.75 1.78 -18.19
C PRO A 190 16.66 3.09 -17.37
N PRO A 191 16.69 3.02 -16.04
CA PRO A 191 16.83 1.80 -15.23
C PRO A 191 15.50 1.06 -14.98
N CYS A 192 14.35 1.62 -15.36
CA CYS A 192 13.04 1.08 -15.04
C CYS A 192 12.77 -0.26 -15.73
N SER A 193 13.09 -0.37 -17.02
CA SER A 193 12.90 -1.61 -17.79
C SER A 193 13.77 -2.78 -17.30
N GLU A 194 14.94 -2.48 -16.74
CA GLU A 194 15.84 -3.49 -16.17
C GLU A 194 15.37 -3.92 -14.75
N LYS A 195 14.95 -2.96 -13.96
CA LYS A 195 14.53 -3.19 -12.56
C LYS A 195 13.15 -3.84 -12.46
N TYR A 196 12.23 -3.44 -13.33
CA TYR A 196 10.83 -3.90 -13.34
C TYR A 196 10.41 -4.41 -14.72
N PRO A 197 11.01 -5.50 -15.22
CA PRO A 197 10.75 -5.97 -16.59
C PRO A 197 9.29 -6.37 -16.83
N SER A 198 8.54 -6.75 -15.82
CA SER A 198 7.11 -7.05 -15.91
C SER A 198 6.26 -5.85 -16.36
N LEU A 199 6.72 -4.60 -16.19
CA LEU A 199 6.03 -3.43 -16.73
C LEU A 199 5.94 -3.45 -18.25
N LEU A 200 6.85 -4.12 -18.94
CA LEU A 200 6.88 -4.15 -20.42
C LEU A 200 5.71 -4.93 -21.02
N SER A 201 5.11 -5.83 -20.26
CA SER A 201 3.98 -6.66 -20.69
C SER A 201 2.61 -6.09 -20.32
N LEU A 202 2.53 -5.10 -19.45
CA LEU A 202 1.25 -4.61 -18.91
C LEU A 202 0.28 -4.07 -20.00
N TYR A 203 0.80 -3.48 -21.07
CA TYR A 203 -0.04 -3.01 -22.18
C TYR A 203 -0.65 -4.14 -23.03
N ALA A 204 -0.06 -5.32 -22.97
CA ALA A 204 -0.53 -6.47 -23.72
C ALA A 204 -1.49 -7.35 -22.91
N ASP A 205 -1.57 -7.11 -21.60
CA ASP A 205 -2.40 -7.89 -20.71
C ASP A 205 -3.78 -7.26 -20.56
N GLU A 206 -4.80 -8.11 -20.53
CA GLU A 206 -6.14 -7.70 -20.12
C GLU A 206 -6.21 -7.44 -18.61
N PRO A 207 -7.19 -6.66 -18.13
CA PRO A 207 -7.33 -6.31 -16.72
C PRO A 207 -7.65 -7.52 -15.81
#